data_0a23de18927deaae17305a7e14658681
#
_entry.id   0a23de18927deaae17305a7e14658681
#
_cell.length_a   1.000
_cell.length_b   1.000
_cell.length_c   1.000
_cell.angle_alpha   90.00
_cell.angle_beta   90.00
_cell.angle_gamma   90.00
#
_symmetry.space_group_name_H-M   'P 1'
#
loop_
_entity.id
_entity.type
_entity.pdbx_description
1 polymer ?
#
loop_
_entity_poly.entity_id
_entity_poly.type
_entity_poly.pdbx_seq_one_letter_code
_entity_poly.pdbx_strand_id
1 'polypeptide(L)'
;MIWLITIVIFLGAVVTVMVVFWFFSQRERILAALRKPEQQRMEARIPTRIGLELSDPDEPLIYEITFTENVSRQGARVLTKRRWSPNDSVLVKLPQECLSSRARITYCQPLKGDEFAMGLQFPFVVYDPPSFFTSDRKST
;
A
#
# COMPACT_ATOMS: atom_id res chain seq x y z
N MET A 1 38.93 -34.44 -37.66
CA MET A 1 37.82 -35.12 -37.00
C MET A 1 37.76 -34.82 -35.48
N ILE A 2 38.83 -34.90 -34.76
CA ILE A 2 38.91 -34.67 -33.30
C ILE A 2 38.48 -33.24 -32.92
N TRP A 3 38.83 -32.24 -33.69
CA TRP A 3 38.48 -30.83 -33.48
C TRP A 3 36.99 -30.55 -33.56
N LEU A 4 36.26 -31.22 -34.43
CA LEU A 4 34.79 -31.08 -34.55
C LEU A 4 34.08 -31.66 -33.34
N ILE A 5 34.56 -32.74 -32.78
CA ILE A 5 33.99 -33.39 -31.59
C ILE A 5 34.19 -32.51 -30.36
N THR A 6 35.37 -31.89 -30.20
CA THR A 6 35.61 -30.95 -29.08
C THR A 6 34.76 -29.70 -29.15
N ILE A 7 34.51 -29.14 -30.32
CA ILE A 7 33.65 -27.99 -30.52
C ILE A 7 32.16 -28.33 -30.15
N VAL A 8 31.69 -29.49 -30.57
CA VAL A 8 30.32 -29.93 -30.27
C VAL A 8 30.11 -30.15 -28.76
N ILE A 9 31.09 -30.74 -28.07
CA ILE A 9 31.05 -30.95 -26.62
C ILE A 9 31.06 -29.58 -25.89
N PHE A 10 31.92 -28.65 -26.37
CA PHE A 10 31.99 -27.32 -25.73
C PHE A 10 30.71 -26.51 -25.93
N LEU A 11 30.12 -26.54 -27.12
CA LEU A 11 28.83 -25.90 -27.40
C LEU A 11 27.69 -26.51 -26.55
N GLY A 12 27.66 -27.84 -26.41
CA GLY A 12 26.69 -28.53 -25.57
C GLY A 12 26.79 -28.11 -24.09
N ALA A 13 28.02 -28.01 -23.57
CA ALA A 13 28.28 -27.57 -22.20
C ALA A 13 27.79 -26.10 -21.95
N VAL A 14 28.09 -25.22 -22.90
CA VAL A 14 27.64 -23.80 -22.79
C VAL A 14 26.12 -23.68 -22.81
N VAL A 15 25.47 -24.42 -23.69
CA VAL A 15 23.99 -24.41 -23.76
C VAL A 15 23.38 -24.94 -22.46
N THR A 16 23.95 -26.01 -21.91
CA THR A 16 23.46 -26.59 -20.64
C THR A 16 23.60 -25.60 -19.48
N VAL A 17 24.73 -24.89 -19.38
CA VAL A 17 24.93 -23.86 -18.35
C VAL A 17 23.97 -22.71 -18.50
N MET A 18 23.72 -22.26 -19.75
CA MET A 18 22.75 -21.19 -20.01
C MET A 18 21.31 -21.58 -19.65
N VAL A 19 20.92 -22.81 -19.96
CA VAL A 19 19.57 -23.32 -19.61
C VAL A 19 19.42 -23.43 -18.09
N VAL A 20 20.42 -23.96 -17.39
CA VAL A 20 20.41 -24.05 -15.92
C VAL A 20 20.35 -22.66 -15.29
N PHE A 21 21.15 -21.72 -15.78
CA PHE A 21 21.14 -20.33 -15.30
C PHE A 21 19.80 -19.64 -15.56
N TRP A 22 19.20 -19.88 -16.73
CA TRP A 22 17.86 -19.36 -17.05
C TRP A 22 16.78 -19.93 -16.12
N PHE A 23 16.83 -21.24 -15.83
CA PHE A 23 15.93 -21.90 -14.87
C PHE A 23 16.10 -21.35 -13.45
N PHE A 24 17.32 -21.11 -13.00
CA PHE A 24 17.59 -20.50 -11.70
C PHE A 24 17.07 -19.06 -11.62
N SER A 25 17.26 -18.26 -12.66
CA SER A 25 16.76 -16.89 -12.74
C SER A 25 15.24 -16.81 -12.74
N GLN A 26 14.56 -17.76 -13.36
CA GLN A 26 13.10 -17.86 -13.32
C GLN A 26 12.57 -18.24 -11.94
N ARG A 27 13.30 -19.10 -11.22
CA ARG A 27 12.92 -19.57 -9.89
C ARG A 27 12.86 -18.44 -8.87
N GLU A 28 13.82 -17.52 -8.93
CA GLU A 28 13.84 -16.32 -8.08
C GLU A 28 12.64 -15.41 -8.33
N ARG A 29 12.24 -15.25 -9.59
CA ARG A 29 11.05 -14.45 -9.95
C ARG A 29 9.74 -15.08 -9.47
N ILE A 30 9.64 -16.41 -9.55
CA ILE A 30 8.46 -17.14 -9.08
C ILE A 30 8.40 -17.11 -7.54
N LEU A 31 9.53 -17.29 -6.86
CA LEU A 31 9.60 -17.21 -5.40
C LEU A 31 9.34 -15.78 -4.89
N ALA A 32 9.78 -14.76 -5.62
CA ALA A 32 9.46 -13.37 -5.31
C ALA A 32 7.98 -13.06 -5.53
N ALA A 33 7.35 -13.65 -6.54
CA ALA A 33 5.91 -13.52 -6.82
C ALA A 33 5.04 -14.30 -5.82
N LEU A 34 5.54 -15.44 -5.33
CA LEU A 34 4.87 -16.26 -4.30
C LEU A 34 5.11 -15.73 -2.88
N ARG A 35 6.08 -14.88 -2.68
CA ARG A 35 6.22 -14.08 -1.48
C ARG A 35 5.12 -13.03 -1.47
N LYS A 36 3.90 -13.50 -1.29
CA LYS A 36 2.73 -12.66 -1.05
C LYS A 36 3.09 -11.56 -0.06
N PRO A 37 2.58 -10.35 -0.26
CA PRO A 37 2.76 -9.24 0.66
C PRO A 37 1.97 -9.42 1.98
N GLU A 38 1.77 -10.64 2.44
CA GLU A 38 1.13 -10.92 3.73
C GLU A 38 1.99 -10.46 4.92
N GLN A 39 3.30 -10.36 4.71
CA GLN A 39 4.21 -9.91 5.77
C GLN A 39 4.20 -8.39 6.01
N GLN A 40 3.56 -7.59 5.15
CA GLN A 40 3.38 -6.15 5.39
C GLN A 40 2.12 -5.82 6.18
N ARG A 41 1.28 -6.80 6.51
CA ARG A 41 0.12 -6.62 7.37
C ARG A 41 0.42 -6.87 8.85
N MET A 42 1.56 -6.39 9.33
CA MET A 42 1.88 -6.51 10.76
C MET A 42 1.09 -5.56 11.66
N GLU A 43 0.27 -4.68 11.10
CA GLU A 43 -0.53 -3.77 11.90
C GLU A 43 -2.00 -4.17 11.92
N ALA A 44 -2.51 -4.34 13.12
CA ALA A 44 -3.93 -4.53 13.35
C ALA A 44 -4.69 -3.31 12.81
N ARG A 45 -5.57 -3.53 11.85
CA ARG A 45 -6.51 -2.50 11.39
C ARG A 45 -7.69 -2.49 12.35
N ILE A 46 -7.88 -1.36 12.97
CA ILE A 46 -9.01 -1.17 13.87
C ILE A 46 -10.15 -0.58 13.04
N PRO A 47 -11.32 -1.25 12.97
CA PRO A 47 -12.48 -0.68 12.34
C PRO A 47 -12.91 0.54 13.14
N THR A 48 -12.65 1.71 12.61
CA THR A 48 -12.95 2.97 13.30
C THR A 48 -13.47 3.98 12.29
N ARG A 49 -14.64 4.50 12.59
CA ARG A 49 -15.29 5.53 11.76
C ARG A 49 -14.95 6.91 12.28
N ILE A 50 -13.98 7.56 11.67
CA ILE A 50 -13.55 8.92 12.00
C ILE A 50 -13.92 9.82 10.82
N GLY A 51 -14.60 10.94 11.12
CA GLY A 51 -14.86 11.96 10.12
C GLY A 51 -13.58 12.72 9.78
N LEU A 52 -13.36 12.99 8.50
CA LEU A 52 -12.21 13.74 8.02
C LEU A 52 -12.54 14.53 6.75
N GLU A 53 -11.75 15.57 6.50
CA GLU A 53 -11.79 16.37 5.30
C GLU A 53 -10.64 15.93 4.38
N LEU A 54 -10.98 15.68 3.11
CA LEU A 54 -10.01 15.38 2.06
C LEU A 54 -9.96 16.54 1.06
N SER A 55 -8.79 17.05 0.77
CA SER A 55 -8.61 18.07 -0.25
C SER A 55 -7.37 17.82 -1.09
N ASP A 56 -7.37 18.36 -2.28
CA ASP A 56 -6.20 18.39 -3.14
C ASP A 56 -5.17 19.37 -2.54
N PRO A 57 -3.88 19.02 -2.48
CA PRO A 57 -2.85 19.95 -2.04
C PRO A 57 -2.77 21.24 -2.85
N ASP A 58 -3.13 21.18 -4.13
CA ASP A 58 -3.11 22.33 -5.04
C ASP A 58 -4.39 23.18 -4.93
N GLU A 59 -5.49 22.57 -4.46
CA GLU A 59 -6.79 23.22 -4.26
C GLU A 59 -7.37 22.96 -2.86
N PRO A 60 -6.72 23.42 -1.79
CA PRO A 60 -7.08 23.05 -0.42
C PRO A 60 -8.43 23.61 0.05
N LEU A 61 -9.00 24.58 -0.67
CA LEU A 61 -10.32 25.14 -0.36
C LEU A 61 -11.47 24.27 -0.85
N ILE A 62 -11.21 23.36 -1.78
CA ILE A 62 -12.17 22.40 -2.27
C ILE A 62 -11.95 21.08 -1.54
N TYR A 63 -12.81 20.81 -0.57
CA TYR A 63 -12.68 19.61 0.27
C TYR A 63 -13.94 18.75 0.24
N GLU A 64 -13.74 17.47 0.50
CA GLU A 64 -14.80 16.47 0.69
C GLU A 64 -14.77 16.00 2.15
N ILE A 65 -15.95 16.01 2.79
CA ILE A 65 -16.10 15.41 4.12
C ILE A 65 -16.45 13.95 3.96
N THR A 66 -15.66 13.08 4.58
CA THR A 66 -15.85 11.64 4.50
C THR A 66 -15.48 10.95 5.82
N PHE A 67 -15.51 9.61 5.80
CA PHE A 67 -15.23 8.79 6.98
C PHE A 67 -14.23 7.69 6.67
N THR A 68 -13.45 7.34 7.69
CA THR A 68 -12.61 6.14 7.62
C THR A 68 -13.49 4.89 7.78
N GLU A 69 -13.08 3.81 7.11
CA GLU A 69 -13.58 2.46 7.39
C GLU A 69 -12.69 1.72 8.39
N ASN A 70 -11.40 1.94 8.28
CA ASN A 70 -10.43 1.41 9.22
C ASN A 70 -9.17 2.29 9.25
N VAL A 71 -8.45 2.21 10.35
CA VAL A 71 -7.23 2.97 10.59
C VAL A 71 -6.15 2.04 11.11
N SER A 72 -4.92 2.29 10.70
CA SER A 72 -3.69 1.68 11.25
C SER A 72 -2.68 2.79 11.56
N ARG A 73 -1.56 2.42 12.17
CA ARG A 73 -0.47 3.38 12.45
C ARG A 73 0.02 4.14 11.22
N GLN A 74 0.07 3.47 10.07
CA GLN A 74 0.70 3.99 8.86
C GLN A 74 -0.30 4.48 7.82
N GLY A 75 -1.59 4.27 8.06
CA GLY A 75 -2.57 4.64 7.05
C GLY A 75 -4.01 4.42 7.46
N ALA A 76 -4.88 4.74 6.53
CA ALA A 76 -6.32 4.59 6.70
C ALA A 76 -6.95 4.13 5.38
N ARG A 77 -8.08 3.44 5.50
CA ARG A 77 -9.00 3.23 4.39
C ARG A 77 -10.16 4.17 4.56
N VAL A 78 -10.44 4.96 3.52
CA VAL A 78 -11.51 5.96 3.52
C VAL A 78 -12.44 5.74 2.34
N LEU A 79 -13.68 6.17 2.48
CA LEU A 79 -14.63 6.28 1.39
C LEU A 79 -14.51 7.65 0.74
N THR A 80 -14.71 7.75 -0.56
CA THR A 80 -14.70 9.01 -1.29
C THR A 80 -15.63 8.94 -2.49
N LYS A 81 -16.23 10.05 -2.86
CA LYS A 81 -17.01 10.18 -4.11
C LYS A 81 -16.15 10.62 -5.28
N ARG A 82 -14.98 11.17 -4.99
CA ARG A 82 -14.02 11.59 -6.00
C ARG A 82 -13.07 10.47 -6.37
N ARG A 83 -12.83 10.29 -7.65
CA ARG A 83 -11.81 9.39 -8.14
C ARG A 83 -10.44 10.04 -8.02
N TRP A 84 -9.54 9.39 -7.28
CA TRP A 84 -8.16 9.82 -7.09
C TRP A 84 -7.21 8.90 -7.81
N SER A 85 -6.05 9.42 -8.18
CA SER A 85 -4.99 8.61 -8.80
C SER A 85 -4.06 8.02 -7.75
N PRO A 86 -3.69 6.73 -7.85
CA PRO A 86 -2.66 6.16 -7.00
C PRO A 86 -1.33 6.92 -7.12
N ASN A 87 -0.61 7.04 -6.02
CA ASN A 87 0.63 7.80 -5.83
C ASN A 87 0.47 9.33 -5.75
N ASP A 88 -0.70 9.87 -6.00
CA ASP A 88 -0.97 11.28 -5.72
C ASP A 88 -0.97 11.56 -4.22
N SER A 89 -0.79 12.83 -3.89
CA SER A 89 -0.89 13.34 -2.51
C SER A 89 -2.28 13.89 -2.25
N VAL A 90 -2.76 13.71 -1.03
CA VAL A 90 -4.01 14.31 -0.55
C VAL A 90 -3.76 14.95 0.81
N LEU A 91 -4.40 16.08 1.06
CA LEU A 91 -4.44 16.67 2.39
C LEU A 91 -5.59 16.07 3.16
N VAL A 92 -5.29 15.58 4.35
CA VAL A 92 -6.24 15.01 5.30
C VAL A 92 -6.31 15.91 6.51
N LYS A 93 -7.48 16.40 6.83
CA LYS A 93 -7.71 17.23 8.00
C LYS A 93 -8.77 16.59 8.88
N LEU A 94 -8.50 16.55 10.17
CA LEU A 94 -9.45 16.14 11.18
C LEU A 94 -10.22 17.36 11.64
N PRO A 95 -11.56 17.41 11.51
CA PRO A 95 -12.35 18.61 11.86
C PRO A 95 -12.22 19.03 13.32
N GLN A 96 -11.92 18.09 14.20
CA GLN A 96 -11.76 18.34 15.64
C GLN A 96 -10.36 18.82 16.02
N GLU A 97 -9.38 18.60 15.15
CA GLU A 97 -7.99 18.97 15.36
C GLU A 97 -7.61 19.94 14.25
N CYS A 98 -7.03 21.08 14.57
CA CYS A 98 -6.53 22.02 13.56
C CYS A 98 -5.33 21.48 12.79
N LEU A 99 -5.14 20.16 12.78
CA LEU A 99 -4.03 19.47 12.15
C LEU A 99 -4.44 18.97 10.77
N SER A 100 -3.65 19.37 9.79
CA SER A 100 -3.70 18.79 8.45
C SER A 100 -2.45 17.97 8.19
N SER A 101 -2.62 16.77 7.67
CA SER A 101 -1.51 15.90 7.27
C SER A 101 -1.58 15.61 5.79
N ARG A 102 -0.42 15.53 5.15
CA ARG A 102 -0.33 15.07 3.77
C ARG A 102 -0.20 13.54 3.76
N ALA A 103 -1.07 12.88 3.03
CA ALA A 103 -1.02 11.43 2.84
C ALA A 103 -0.79 11.11 1.36
N ARG A 104 -0.22 9.94 1.11
CA ARG A 104 -0.08 9.38 -0.25
C ARG A 104 -1.21 8.39 -0.49
N ILE A 105 -1.81 8.46 -1.66
CA ILE A 105 -2.83 7.52 -2.10
C ILE A 105 -2.15 6.24 -2.58
N THR A 106 -2.46 5.12 -1.95
CA THR A 106 -1.90 3.82 -2.33
C THR A 106 -2.75 3.09 -3.36
N TYR A 107 -4.05 3.24 -3.27
CA TYR A 107 -5.02 2.72 -4.24
C TYR A 107 -6.33 3.51 -4.17
N CYS A 108 -7.09 3.48 -5.27
CA CYS A 108 -8.45 3.98 -5.34
C CYS A 108 -9.28 2.99 -6.15
N GLN A 109 -10.20 2.29 -5.52
CA GLN A 109 -10.99 1.22 -6.09
C GLN A 109 -12.47 1.59 -6.12
N PRO A 110 -13.16 1.42 -7.25
CA PRO A 110 -14.60 1.66 -7.31
C PRO A 110 -15.36 0.67 -6.44
N LEU A 111 -16.36 1.17 -5.75
CA LEU A 111 -17.35 0.39 -5.02
C LEU A 111 -18.67 0.36 -5.79
N LYS A 112 -19.70 -0.21 -5.19
CA LYS A 112 -21.07 -0.13 -5.74
C LYS A 112 -21.57 1.30 -5.63
N GLY A 113 -22.14 1.82 -6.73
CA GLY A 113 -22.59 3.21 -6.82
C GLY A 113 -21.44 4.15 -7.24
N ASP A 114 -21.54 5.41 -6.84
CA ASP A 114 -20.57 6.46 -7.19
C ASP A 114 -19.48 6.66 -6.11
N GLU A 115 -19.21 5.61 -5.33
CA GLU A 115 -18.23 5.66 -4.25
C GLU A 115 -16.96 4.88 -4.60
N PHE A 116 -15.86 5.31 -4.01
CA PHE A 116 -14.56 4.67 -4.12
C PHE A 116 -14.00 4.38 -2.73
N ALA A 117 -13.32 3.24 -2.61
CA ALA A 117 -12.49 2.94 -1.46
C ALA A 117 -11.07 3.36 -1.74
N MET A 118 -10.52 4.23 -0.93
CA MET A 118 -9.18 4.78 -1.09
C MET A 118 -8.30 4.40 0.09
N GLY A 119 -7.11 3.89 -0.21
CA GLY A 119 -6.07 3.64 0.78
C GLY A 119 -5.15 4.84 0.91
N LEU A 120 -5.00 5.32 2.12
CA LEU A 120 -4.09 6.41 2.48
C LEU A 120 -2.90 5.87 3.24
N GLN A 121 -1.71 6.38 2.93
CA GLN A 121 -0.48 6.13 3.64
C GLN A 121 0.11 7.47 4.11
N PHE A 122 0.36 7.56 5.41
CA PHE A 122 1.01 8.72 6.01
C PHE A 122 2.53 8.52 6.01
N PRO A 123 3.32 9.50 5.55
CA PRO A 123 4.77 9.33 5.35
C PRO A 123 5.56 9.13 6.64
N PHE A 124 5.11 9.69 7.73
CA PHE A 124 5.63 9.46 9.08
C PHE A 124 4.52 9.76 10.07
N VAL A 125 4.13 8.77 10.83
CA VAL A 125 3.31 9.01 12.00
C VAL A 125 4.02 8.41 13.19
N VAL A 126 4.63 9.28 13.94
CA VAL A 126 4.56 9.16 15.37
C VAL A 126 3.15 9.64 15.76
N TYR A 127 2.15 8.89 15.40
CA TYR A 127 0.82 9.09 15.93
C TYR A 127 0.74 8.20 17.17
N ASP A 128 1.00 8.78 18.28
CA ASP A 128 0.43 8.27 19.52
C ASP A 128 -1.09 8.37 19.32
N PRO A 129 -1.84 7.26 19.32
CA PRO A 129 -3.28 7.33 19.20
C PRO A 129 -3.77 8.28 20.30
N PRO A 130 -4.58 9.28 19.95
CA PRO A 130 -5.05 10.22 20.95
C PRO A 130 -5.66 9.42 22.10
N SER A 131 -5.37 9.82 23.30
CA SER A 131 -5.71 9.16 24.57
C SER A 131 -7.20 8.94 24.82
N PHE A 132 -8.07 9.27 23.87
CA PHE A 132 -9.50 8.97 23.97
C PHE A 132 -9.86 7.49 23.76
N PHE A 133 -8.92 6.66 23.30
CA PHE A 133 -9.17 5.21 23.24
C PHE A 133 -8.85 4.49 24.55
N THR A 134 -8.32 5.21 25.57
CA THR A 134 -7.96 4.61 26.86
C THR A 134 -8.90 4.96 28.01
N SER A 135 -9.94 5.76 27.78
CA SER A 135 -10.86 6.11 28.84
C SER A 135 -12.22 5.42 28.68
N ASP A 136 -12.26 4.10 28.84
CA ASP A 136 -13.43 3.43 29.41
C ASP A 136 -13.12 1.96 29.70
N ARG A 137 -12.19 1.76 30.61
CA ARG A 137 -12.17 0.49 31.32
C ARG A 137 -11.73 0.71 32.79
N LYS A 138 -12.53 1.53 33.48
CA LYS A 138 -12.56 1.52 34.95
C LYS A 138 -13.94 1.95 35.41
N SER A 139 -14.80 1.03 35.63
CA SER A 139 -15.71 0.98 36.79
C SER A 139 -16.42 -0.35 36.83
N THR A 140 -16.10 -0.98 37.87
CA THR A 140 -16.74 -1.93 38.76
C THR A 140 -16.46 -3.35 38.48
#